data_a2d045603a134d728072696dc4086135
#
_entry.id   a2d045603a134d728072696dc4086135
#
_cell.length_a   1.000
_cell.length_b   1.000
_cell.length_c   1.000
_cell.angle_alpha   90.00
_cell.angle_beta   90.00
_cell.angle_gamma   90.00
#
_symmetry.space_group_name_H-M   'P 1'
#
loop_
_entity.id
_entity.type
_entity.pdbx_description
1 polymer ?
#
loop_
_entity_poly.entity_id
_entity_poly.type
_entity_poly.pdbx_seq_one_letter_code
_entity_poly.pdbx_strand_id
1 'polypeptide(L)'
;IGVSEAKTLDGDLKVINEASNGTIKKLISREEITGKIGNSVYLPAISGVNAEKSYFVGTGKKNKKISEVDYFKICQSISSAALASKSASVKIIIPEVSVENRDTSWTVEVLGRHLEASSYQYFFKGKKNQPKNVLKKVEIFMDSKKAGLSGALKKGQIIGAGSNFSKELANTPANICTPTHLANQARALSRTFSAV
;
A
#
# COMPACT_ATOMS: atom_id res chain seq x y z
N ILE A 1 7.07 2.28 -6.75
CA ILE A 1 8.37 2.91 -6.44
C ILE A 1 8.10 4.27 -5.86
N GLY A 2 8.59 4.53 -4.62
CA GLY A 2 8.51 5.85 -3.97
C GLY A 2 9.53 6.82 -4.57
N VAL A 3 9.09 8.05 -4.86
CA VAL A 3 9.92 9.10 -5.46
C VAL A 3 9.82 10.38 -4.65
N SER A 4 10.96 10.94 -4.25
CA SER A 4 10.99 12.26 -3.61
C SER A 4 10.98 13.40 -4.63
N GLU A 5 10.63 14.63 -4.18
CA GLU A 5 10.69 15.85 -5.02
C GLU A 5 12.14 16.30 -5.33
N ALA A 6 13.10 15.44 -5.18
CA ALA A 6 14.49 15.75 -5.51
C ALA A 6 14.74 15.57 -7.01
N LYS A 7 15.50 16.49 -7.62
CA LYS A 7 15.97 16.34 -9.00
C LYS A 7 17.11 15.32 -9.14
N THR A 8 17.63 14.83 -8.02
CA THR A 8 18.73 13.84 -7.96
C THR A 8 18.17 12.46 -7.76
N LEU A 9 18.69 11.51 -8.54
CA LEU A 9 18.38 10.09 -8.40
C LEU A 9 19.34 9.46 -7.40
N ASP A 10 18.80 8.76 -6.42
CA ASP A 10 19.60 8.00 -5.44
C ASP A 10 18.97 6.64 -5.16
N GLY A 11 19.73 5.75 -4.52
CA GLY A 11 19.29 4.42 -4.18
C GLY A 11 18.74 3.65 -5.38
N ASP A 12 17.60 2.99 -5.17
CA ASP A 12 16.95 2.14 -6.17
C ASP A 12 16.53 2.90 -7.43
N LEU A 13 16.16 4.19 -7.30
CA LEU A 13 15.82 5.02 -8.47
C LEU A 13 17.03 5.21 -9.42
N LYS A 14 18.24 5.32 -8.88
CA LYS A 14 19.47 5.41 -9.68
C LYS A 14 19.68 4.12 -10.46
N VAL A 15 19.54 2.97 -9.80
CA VAL A 15 19.68 1.66 -10.44
C VAL A 15 18.66 1.48 -11.57
N ILE A 16 17.40 1.84 -11.32
CA ILE A 16 16.34 1.75 -12.33
C ILE A 16 16.61 2.71 -13.49
N ASN A 17 17.11 3.90 -13.21
CA ASN A 17 17.45 4.87 -14.25
C ASN A 17 18.60 4.40 -15.13
N GLU A 18 19.64 3.80 -14.55
CA GLU A 18 20.76 3.21 -15.29
C GLU A 18 20.28 2.06 -16.16
N ALA A 19 19.50 1.13 -15.61
CA ALA A 19 18.91 0.02 -16.33
C ALA A 19 18.02 0.48 -17.50
N SER A 20 17.33 1.61 -17.34
CA SER A 20 16.43 2.18 -18.35
C SER A 20 17.09 3.20 -19.30
N ASN A 21 18.41 3.23 -19.38
CA ASN A 21 19.17 4.17 -20.22
C ASN A 21 18.77 5.65 -20.00
N GLY A 22 18.58 6.04 -18.72
CA GLY A 22 18.29 7.43 -18.35
C GLY A 22 16.82 7.85 -18.51
N THR A 23 15.91 6.93 -18.76
CA THR A 23 14.49 7.21 -18.97
C THR A 23 13.86 7.91 -17.77
N ILE A 24 14.13 7.45 -16.55
CA ILE A 24 13.54 8.04 -15.34
C ILE A 24 13.97 9.50 -15.16
N LYS A 25 15.26 9.79 -15.38
CA LYS A 25 15.79 11.16 -15.30
C LYS A 25 15.11 12.09 -16.32
N LYS A 26 14.86 11.62 -17.53
CA LYS A 26 14.14 12.38 -18.57
C LYS A 26 12.71 12.69 -18.14
N LEU A 27 11.99 11.73 -17.54
CA LEU A 27 10.61 11.93 -17.07
C LEU A 27 10.55 12.91 -15.88
N ILE A 28 11.52 12.85 -14.98
CA ILE A 28 11.64 13.83 -13.87
C ILE A 28 11.94 15.23 -14.41
N SER A 29 12.85 15.36 -15.39
CA SER A 29 13.20 16.68 -15.98
C SER A 29 12.04 17.33 -16.76
N ARG A 30 11.11 16.52 -17.26
CA ARG A 30 9.88 16.97 -17.91
C ARG A 30 8.71 17.17 -16.96
N GLU A 31 8.94 17.02 -15.66
CA GLU A 31 7.92 17.09 -14.61
C GLU A 31 6.77 16.07 -14.77
N GLU A 32 6.98 15.00 -15.54
CA GLU A 32 6.04 13.89 -15.65
C GLU A 32 6.05 13.04 -14.37
N ILE A 33 7.20 12.92 -13.71
CA ILE A 33 7.36 12.35 -12.36
C ILE A 33 7.80 13.48 -11.44
N THR A 34 6.90 13.98 -10.60
CA THR A 34 7.14 15.17 -9.78
C THR A 34 7.60 14.88 -8.35
N GLY A 35 7.36 13.69 -7.85
CA GLY A 35 7.59 13.36 -6.44
C GLY A 35 6.65 14.03 -5.44
N LYS A 36 5.69 14.87 -5.88
CA LYS A 36 4.70 15.51 -4.99
C LYS A 36 3.87 14.45 -4.27
N ILE A 37 3.62 14.70 -2.98
CA ILE A 37 2.91 13.76 -2.08
C ILE A 37 1.64 13.22 -2.72
N GLY A 38 1.54 11.91 -2.78
CA GLY A 38 0.37 11.19 -3.25
C GLY A 38 0.17 11.17 -4.77
N ASN A 39 0.93 11.95 -5.55
CA ASN A 39 0.89 11.83 -6.99
C ASN A 39 1.41 10.46 -7.42
N SER A 40 0.73 9.83 -8.37
CA SER A 40 1.23 8.58 -8.94
C SER A 40 1.26 8.63 -10.46
N VAL A 41 2.31 8.08 -11.04
CA VAL A 41 2.51 7.97 -12.48
C VAL A 41 2.68 6.50 -12.84
N TYR A 42 1.90 6.05 -13.78
CA TYR A 42 1.99 4.71 -14.34
C TYR A 42 2.87 4.71 -15.58
N LEU A 43 3.83 3.81 -15.62
CA LEU A 43 4.62 3.51 -16.82
C LEU A 43 4.42 2.04 -17.17
N PRO A 44 4.07 1.72 -18.42
CA PRO A 44 4.13 0.36 -18.92
C PRO A 44 5.59 -0.13 -18.91
N ALA A 45 5.85 -1.33 -19.40
CA ALA A 45 7.17 -1.92 -19.41
C ALA A 45 8.29 -0.92 -19.73
N ILE A 46 9.25 -0.79 -18.81
CA ILE A 46 10.40 0.08 -18.98
C ILE A 46 11.56 -0.78 -19.50
N SER A 47 12.16 -0.38 -20.61
CA SER A 47 13.30 -1.10 -21.18
C SER A 47 14.40 -1.28 -20.13
N GLY A 48 14.96 -2.49 -20.02
CA GLY A 48 16.01 -2.82 -19.05
C GLY A 48 15.53 -3.06 -17.63
N VAL A 49 14.23 -2.89 -17.33
CA VAL A 49 13.63 -3.17 -16.02
C VAL A 49 12.74 -4.41 -16.14
N ASN A 50 13.04 -5.43 -15.33
CA ASN A 50 12.26 -6.68 -15.34
C ASN A 50 10.95 -6.52 -14.55
N ALA A 51 10.09 -5.58 -14.98
CA ALA A 51 8.75 -5.38 -14.46
C ALA A 51 7.82 -4.99 -15.61
N GLU A 52 6.71 -5.70 -15.76
CA GLU A 52 5.72 -5.41 -16.80
C GLU A 52 5.00 -4.06 -16.56
N LYS A 53 4.93 -3.63 -15.33
CA LYS A 53 4.22 -2.40 -14.92
C LYS A 53 4.97 -1.72 -13.79
N SER A 54 5.14 -0.42 -13.90
CA SER A 54 5.77 0.39 -12.88
C SER A 54 4.89 1.57 -12.50
N TYR A 55 4.76 1.80 -11.19
CA TYR A 55 4.08 2.97 -10.64
C TYR A 55 5.06 3.77 -9.80
N PHE A 56 5.16 5.06 -10.07
CA PHE A 56 5.99 5.99 -9.32
C PHE A 56 5.09 6.84 -8.45
N VAL A 57 5.27 6.74 -7.13
CA VAL A 57 4.43 7.45 -6.14
C VAL A 57 5.25 8.50 -5.43
N GLY A 58 4.79 9.75 -5.46
CA GLY A 58 5.44 10.87 -4.81
C GLY A 58 5.41 10.76 -3.28
N THR A 59 6.57 10.93 -2.66
CA THR A 59 6.75 10.87 -1.20
C THR A 59 7.07 12.23 -0.57
N GLY A 60 7.08 13.30 -1.38
CA GLY A 60 7.36 14.66 -0.94
C GLY A 60 8.84 15.00 -0.90
N LYS A 61 9.17 16.08 -0.20
CA LYS A 61 10.55 16.59 -0.14
C LYS A 61 11.44 15.67 0.67
N LYS A 62 12.60 15.33 0.08
CA LYS A 62 13.62 14.54 0.77
C LYS A 62 14.08 15.26 2.06
N ASN A 63 14.32 14.48 3.12
CA ASN A 63 14.78 14.97 4.43
C ASN A 63 13.85 15.98 5.13
N LYS A 64 12.59 16.12 4.67
CA LYS A 64 11.56 16.86 5.40
C LYS A 64 10.62 15.89 6.10
N LYS A 65 10.25 16.24 7.33
CA LYS A 65 9.14 15.55 8.01
C LYS A 65 7.82 15.97 7.35
N ILE A 66 6.94 15.02 7.17
CA ILE A 66 5.59 15.24 6.64
C ILE A 66 4.55 14.99 7.73
N SER A 67 3.34 15.49 7.54
CA SER A 67 2.21 15.21 8.43
C SER A 67 1.72 13.77 8.31
N GLU A 68 1.00 13.27 9.32
CA GLU A 68 0.33 11.96 9.25
C GLU A 68 -0.66 11.90 8.08
N VAL A 69 -1.39 12.99 7.84
CA VAL A 69 -2.36 13.10 6.74
C VAL A 69 -1.68 12.93 5.39
N ASP A 70 -0.50 13.52 5.21
CA ASP A 70 0.25 13.38 3.96
C ASP A 70 0.82 11.98 3.80
N TYR A 71 1.23 11.35 4.91
CA TYR A 71 1.65 9.95 4.86
C TYR A 71 0.48 9.01 4.49
N PHE A 72 -0.73 9.27 4.98
CA PHE A 72 -1.92 8.52 4.55
C PHE A 72 -2.20 8.65 3.07
N LYS A 73 -2.01 9.84 2.46
CA LYS A 73 -2.12 10.02 0.99
C LYS A 73 -1.11 9.15 0.24
N ILE A 74 0.14 9.08 0.73
CA ILE A 74 1.16 8.21 0.14
C ILE A 74 0.72 6.75 0.21
N CYS A 75 0.31 6.26 1.38
CA CYS A 75 -0.15 4.89 1.58
C CYS A 75 -1.37 4.56 0.70
N GLN A 76 -2.30 5.50 0.56
CA GLN A 76 -3.47 5.35 -0.31
C GLN A 76 -3.06 5.21 -1.78
N SER A 77 -2.15 6.06 -2.25
CA SER A 77 -1.65 6.00 -3.62
C SER A 77 -0.90 4.71 -3.91
N ILE A 78 -0.05 4.24 -2.98
CA ILE A 78 0.64 2.96 -3.10
C ILE A 78 -0.37 1.80 -3.18
N SER A 79 -1.36 1.78 -2.28
CA SER A 79 -2.37 0.72 -2.24
C SER A 79 -3.22 0.71 -3.51
N SER A 80 -3.63 1.89 -3.98
CA SER A 80 -4.39 2.04 -5.22
C SER A 80 -3.58 1.58 -6.44
N ALA A 81 -2.29 1.94 -6.52
CA ALA A 81 -1.39 1.49 -7.59
C ALA A 81 -1.21 -0.04 -7.57
N ALA A 82 -1.03 -0.63 -6.38
CA ALA A 82 -0.89 -2.08 -6.22
C ALA A 82 -2.13 -2.83 -6.73
N LEU A 83 -3.33 -2.36 -6.39
CA LEU A 83 -4.59 -2.96 -6.85
C LEU A 83 -4.85 -2.72 -8.34
N ALA A 84 -4.59 -1.49 -8.83
CA ALA A 84 -4.76 -1.13 -10.25
C ALA A 84 -3.82 -1.90 -11.18
N SER A 85 -2.70 -2.39 -10.67
CA SER A 85 -1.75 -3.19 -11.45
C SER A 85 -2.36 -4.47 -12.00
N LYS A 86 -3.39 -5.03 -11.34
CA LYS A 86 -3.99 -6.35 -11.64
C LYS A 86 -2.94 -7.46 -11.77
N SER A 87 -1.84 -7.33 -11.04
CA SER A 87 -0.74 -8.31 -11.01
C SER A 87 -0.89 -9.23 -9.80
N ALA A 88 -0.46 -10.48 -9.93
CA ALA A 88 -0.49 -11.45 -8.84
C ALA A 88 0.56 -11.14 -7.76
N SER A 89 1.64 -10.48 -8.13
CA SER A 89 2.73 -10.07 -7.22
C SER A 89 3.13 -8.63 -7.50
N VAL A 90 3.34 -7.87 -6.42
CA VAL A 90 3.78 -6.47 -6.46
C VAL A 90 4.97 -6.29 -5.54
N LYS A 91 6.00 -5.63 -6.04
CA LYS A 91 7.15 -5.16 -5.25
C LYS A 91 6.99 -3.67 -4.97
N ILE A 92 6.99 -3.28 -3.72
CA ILE A 92 6.96 -1.89 -3.27
C ILE A 92 8.36 -1.51 -2.82
N ILE A 93 8.95 -0.56 -3.51
CA ILE A 93 10.25 0.01 -3.16
C ILE A 93 9.97 1.43 -2.68
N ILE A 94 10.20 1.72 -1.41
CA ILE A 94 9.88 3.00 -0.81
C ILE A 94 11.05 3.48 0.06
N PRO A 95 11.49 4.75 -0.09
CA PRO A 95 12.46 5.34 0.83
C PRO A 95 11.87 5.46 2.23
N GLU A 96 12.73 5.54 3.24
CA GLU A 96 12.28 5.87 4.60
C GLU A 96 11.69 7.29 4.61
N VAL A 97 10.40 7.39 4.94
CA VAL A 97 9.68 8.66 5.04
C VAL A 97 9.59 9.07 6.50
N SER A 98 10.10 10.24 6.84
CA SER A 98 10.01 10.79 8.19
C SER A 98 8.66 11.48 8.40
N VAL A 99 7.90 11.04 9.40
CA VAL A 99 6.61 11.61 9.78
C VAL A 99 6.75 12.32 11.12
N GLU A 100 6.07 13.47 11.29
CA GLU A 100 6.09 14.24 12.52
C GLU A 100 5.60 13.42 13.71
N ASN A 101 6.40 13.39 14.80
CA ASN A 101 6.11 12.67 16.04
C ASN A 101 5.85 11.16 15.88
N ARG A 102 6.32 10.55 14.77
CA ARG A 102 6.16 9.13 14.48
C ARG A 102 7.51 8.50 14.12
N ASP A 103 7.66 7.23 14.47
CA ASP A 103 8.83 6.44 14.11
C ASP A 103 8.60 5.61 12.84
N THR A 104 9.63 4.94 12.37
CA THR A 104 9.57 4.09 11.19
C THR A 104 8.67 2.86 11.41
N SER A 105 8.56 2.36 12.63
CA SER A 105 7.65 1.24 12.93
C SER A 105 6.20 1.64 12.69
N TRP A 106 5.82 2.85 13.11
CA TRP A 106 4.50 3.38 12.84
C TRP A 106 4.23 3.55 11.34
N THR A 107 5.20 4.04 10.57
CA THR A 107 5.02 4.20 9.11
C THR A 107 4.81 2.86 8.42
N VAL A 108 5.54 1.82 8.81
CA VAL A 108 5.39 0.46 8.26
C VAL A 108 4.05 -0.17 8.69
N GLU A 109 3.63 0.02 9.94
CA GLU A 109 2.32 -0.41 10.44
C GLU A 109 1.19 0.22 9.62
N VAL A 110 1.24 1.54 9.42
CA VAL A 110 0.23 2.28 8.64
C VAL A 110 0.18 1.81 7.19
N LEU A 111 1.33 1.60 6.55
CA LEU A 111 1.38 1.05 5.19
C LEU A 111 0.74 -0.34 5.11
N GLY A 112 1.06 -1.23 6.04
CA GLY A 112 0.46 -2.56 6.13
C GLY A 112 -1.06 -2.50 6.31
N ARG A 113 -1.54 -1.60 7.18
CA ARG A 113 -2.96 -1.36 7.39
C ARG A 113 -3.68 -0.88 6.13
N HIS A 114 -3.08 0.07 5.40
CA HIS A 114 -3.67 0.59 4.17
C HIS A 114 -3.72 -0.45 3.05
N LEU A 115 -2.65 -1.22 2.86
CA LEU A 115 -2.60 -2.30 1.87
C LEU A 115 -3.70 -3.33 2.14
N GLU A 116 -3.84 -3.79 3.38
CA GLU A 116 -4.87 -4.75 3.76
C GLU A 116 -6.28 -4.16 3.64
N ALA A 117 -6.51 -2.98 4.20
CA ALA A 117 -7.83 -2.34 4.19
C ALA A 117 -8.33 -1.97 2.78
N SER A 118 -7.41 -1.70 1.85
CA SER A 118 -7.72 -1.40 0.45
C SER A 118 -8.04 -2.65 -0.37
N SER A 119 -7.63 -3.83 0.08
CA SER A 119 -7.93 -5.10 -0.60
C SER A 119 -9.40 -5.51 -0.47
N TYR A 120 -10.13 -4.90 0.46
CA TYR A 120 -11.53 -5.21 0.72
C TYR A 120 -12.43 -4.85 -0.48
N GLN A 121 -13.24 -5.83 -0.87
CA GLN A 121 -14.30 -5.65 -1.86
C GLN A 121 -15.56 -6.35 -1.34
N TYR A 122 -16.66 -5.62 -1.26
CA TYR A 122 -17.93 -6.23 -0.91
C TYR A 122 -18.58 -6.86 -2.15
N PHE A 123 -18.98 -8.11 -2.02
CA PHE A 123 -19.68 -8.83 -3.07
C PHE A 123 -21.05 -9.32 -2.55
N PHE A 124 -22.11 -8.83 -3.14
CA PHE A 124 -23.44 -9.36 -2.85
C PHE A 124 -23.52 -10.83 -3.29
N LYS A 125 -23.85 -11.73 -2.34
CA LYS A 125 -23.99 -13.16 -2.63
C LYS A 125 -25.09 -13.35 -3.69
N GLY A 126 -24.69 -13.83 -4.87
CA GLY A 126 -25.62 -14.06 -6.00
C GLY A 126 -25.12 -13.56 -7.36
N LYS A 127 -24.12 -12.70 -7.42
CA LYS A 127 -23.51 -12.35 -8.70
C LYS A 127 -22.53 -13.46 -9.13
N LYS A 128 -22.81 -14.09 -10.29
CA LYS A 128 -21.97 -15.16 -10.87
C LYS A 128 -20.56 -14.70 -11.26
N ASN A 129 -20.35 -13.42 -11.51
CA ASN A 129 -19.06 -12.85 -11.95
C ASN A 129 -18.51 -11.88 -10.88
N GLN A 130 -17.95 -12.42 -9.81
CA GLN A 130 -17.20 -11.64 -8.86
C GLN A 130 -15.78 -11.37 -9.42
N PRO A 131 -15.32 -10.11 -9.52
CA PRO A 131 -13.93 -9.85 -9.88
C PRO A 131 -13.02 -10.47 -8.81
N LYS A 132 -12.20 -11.42 -9.20
CA LYS A 132 -11.22 -12.01 -8.29
C LYS A 132 -10.14 -10.99 -7.99
N ASN A 133 -9.85 -10.78 -6.71
CA ASN A 133 -8.62 -10.07 -6.34
C ASN A 133 -7.43 -10.90 -6.85
N VAL A 134 -6.72 -10.35 -7.82
CA VAL A 134 -5.60 -11.03 -8.47
C VAL A 134 -4.34 -10.95 -7.61
N LEU A 135 -4.21 -9.88 -6.81
CA LEU A 135 -3.03 -9.62 -5.99
C LEU A 135 -2.93 -10.64 -4.84
N LYS A 136 -1.88 -11.47 -4.87
CA LYS A 136 -1.63 -12.54 -3.89
C LYS A 136 -0.43 -12.25 -3.01
N LYS A 137 0.55 -11.50 -3.52
CA LYS A 137 1.82 -11.26 -2.84
C LYS A 137 2.22 -9.80 -2.96
N VAL A 138 2.57 -9.18 -1.82
CA VAL A 138 3.20 -7.87 -1.76
C VAL A 138 4.52 -8.00 -1.01
N GLU A 139 5.60 -7.57 -1.63
CA GLU A 139 6.93 -7.50 -1.03
C GLU A 139 7.30 -6.02 -0.87
N ILE A 140 7.72 -5.64 0.33
CA ILE A 140 8.09 -4.26 0.65
C ILE A 140 9.60 -4.19 0.87
N PHE A 141 10.25 -3.35 0.10
CA PHE A 141 11.67 -3.03 0.21
C PHE A 141 11.81 -1.60 0.72
N MET A 142 12.48 -1.46 1.85
CA MET A 142 12.77 -0.18 2.48
C MET A 142 14.22 -0.20 2.95
N ASP A 143 14.98 0.81 2.56
CA ASP A 143 16.35 0.99 3.06
C ASP A 143 16.29 1.55 4.48
N SER A 144 16.11 0.64 5.45
CA SER A 144 16.10 0.98 6.87
C SER A 144 16.85 -0.08 7.67
N LYS A 145 17.75 0.39 8.53
CA LYS A 145 18.54 -0.48 9.45
C LYS A 145 17.76 -0.86 10.72
N LYS A 146 16.50 -0.45 10.86
CA LYS A 146 15.70 -0.69 12.08
C LYS A 146 15.22 -2.13 12.14
N ALA A 147 15.37 -2.75 13.30
CA ALA A 147 14.84 -4.08 13.59
C ALA A 147 13.32 -4.02 13.86
N GLY A 148 12.64 -5.16 13.73
CA GLY A 148 11.23 -5.31 14.13
C GLY A 148 10.20 -4.79 13.11
N LEU A 149 10.61 -4.28 11.96
CA LEU A 149 9.70 -3.73 10.94
C LEU A 149 8.71 -4.77 10.40
N SER A 150 9.09 -6.04 10.33
CA SER A 150 8.18 -7.12 9.95
C SER A 150 7.03 -7.31 10.94
N GLY A 151 7.30 -7.15 12.24
CA GLY A 151 6.28 -7.16 13.29
C GLY A 151 5.31 -5.97 13.17
N ALA A 152 5.83 -4.78 12.89
CA ALA A 152 5.01 -3.59 12.65
C ALA A 152 4.12 -3.77 11.41
N LEU A 153 4.65 -4.31 10.32
CA LEU A 153 3.88 -4.63 9.12
C LEU A 153 2.74 -5.59 9.42
N LYS A 154 3.04 -6.69 10.13
CA LYS A 154 2.03 -7.70 10.51
C LYS A 154 0.95 -7.10 11.41
N LYS A 155 1.31 -6.24 12.37
CA LYS A 155 0.36 -5.52 13.21
C LYS A 155 -0.58 -4.64 12.36
N GLY A 156 -0.04 -3.91 11.40
CA GLY A 156 -0.84 -3.13 10.45
C GLY A 156 -1.81 -3.99 9.65
N GLN A 157 -1.37 -5.13 9.13
CA GLN A 157 -2.22 -6.09 8.42
C GLN A 157 -3.37 -6.58 9.30
N ILE A 158 -3.11 -6.94 10.55
CA ILE A 158 -4.14 -7.39 11.49
C ILE A 158 -5.19 -6.30 11.74
N ILE A 159 -4.77 -5.05 11.93
CA ILE A 159 -5.69 -3.91 12.09
C ILE A 159 -6.52 -3.70 10.82
N GLY A 160 -5.90 -3.79 9.65
CA GLY A 160 -6.57 -3.72 8.35
C GLY A 160 -7.62 -4.82 8.16
N ALA A 161 -7.27 -6.05 8.52
CA ALA A 161 -8.19 -7.19 8.47
C ALA A 161 -9.39 -7.03 9.40
N GLY A 162 -9.18 -6.52 10.63
CA GLY A 162 -10.25 -6.15 11.55
C GLY A 162 -11.19 -5.08 10.98
N SER A 163 -10.62 -4.06 10.33
CA SER A 163 -11.41 -3.05 9.61
C SER A 163 -12.23 -3.67 8.46
N ASN A 164 -11.66 -4.60 7.71
CA ASN A 164 -12.36 -5.29 6.62
C ASN A 164 -13.49 -6.17 7.15
N PHE A 165 -13.29 -6.85 8.27
CA PHE A 165 -14.34 -7.60 8.95
C PHE A 165 -15.51 -6.69 9.36
N SER A 166 -15.24 -5.52 9.93
CA SER A 166 -16.27 -4.53 10.29
C SER A 166 -17.03 -4.02 9.07
N LYS A 167 -16.31 -3.73 7.97
CA LYS A 167 -16.93 -3.33 6.69
C LYS A 167 -17.85 -4.42 6.12
N GLU A 168 -17.43 -5.69 6.23
CA GLU A 168 -18.24 -6.82 5.77
C GLU A 168 -19.56 -6.89 6.53
N LEU A 169 -19.54 -6.76 7.86
CA LEU A 169 -20.75 -6.73 8.67
C LEU A 169 -21.66 -5.53 8.32
N ALA A 170 -21.06 -4.35 8.17
CA ALA A 170 -21.80 -3.12 7.85
C ALA A 170 -22.43 -3.14 6.45
N ASN A 171 -21.77 -3.77 5.48
CA ASN A 171 -22.25 -3.86 4.10
C ASN A 171 -23.21 -5.04 3.88
N THR A 172 -23.27 -6.00 4.82
CA THR A 172 -24.18 -7.14 4.72
C THR A 172 -25.62 -6.68 4.92
N PRO A 173 -26.55 -6.97 4.00
CA PRO A 173 -27.93 -6.55 4.10
C PRO A 173 -28.62 -7.00 5.38
N ALA A 174 -29.56 -6.19 5.89
CA ALA A 174 -30.22 -6.40 7.18
C ALA A 174 -30.99 -7.74 7.29
N ASN A 175 -31.48 -8.28 6.17
CA ASN A 175 -32.13 -9.60 6.14
C ASN A 175 -31.14 -10.76 6.38
N ILE A 176 -29.83 -10.50 6.29
CA ILE A 176 -28.76 -11.47 6.61
C ILE A 176 -28.07 -11.06 7.91
N CYS A 177 -27.65 -9.80 8.02
CA CYS A 177 -26.99 -9.24 9.21
C CYS A 177 -28.02 -8.89 10.31
N THR A 178 -28.68 -9.92 10.82
CA THR A 178 -29.62 -9.85 11.95
C THR A 178 -28.85 -9.76 13.28
N PRO A 179 -29.49 -9.38 14.41
CA PRO A 179 -28.87 -9.43 15.74
C PRO A 179 -28.26 -10.80 16.07
N THR A 180 -28.97 -11.89 15.70
CA THR A 180 -28.46 -13.26 15.86
C THR A 180 -27.19 -13.50 15.04
N HIS A 181 -27.11 -12.99 13.80
CA HIS A 181 -25.92 -13.08 12.98
C HIS A 181 -24.74 -12.38 13.65
N LEU A 182 -24.93 -11.15 14.14
CA LEU A 182 -23.88 -10.39 14.86
C LEU A 182 -23.40 -11.13 16.12
N ALA A 183 -24.32 -11.68 16.92
CA ALA A 183 -23.98 -12.49 18.09
C ALA A 183 -23.15 -13.72 17.72
N ASN A 184 -23.48 -14.37 16.61
CA ASN A 184 -22.72 -15.52 16.11
C ASN A 184 -21.32 -15.12 15.61
N GLN A 185 -21.17 -13.97 14.97
CA GLN A 185 -19.86 -13.44 14.58
C GLN A 185 -18.99 -13.11 15.80
N ALA A 186 -19.58 -12.50 16.84
CA ALA A 186 -18.88 -12.26 18.10
C ALA A 186 -18.41 -13.56 18.77
N ARG A 187 -19.27 -14.59 18.83
CA ARG A 187 -18.88 -15.92 19.35
C ARG A 187 -17.79 -16.58 18.52
N ALA A 188 -17.80 -16.41 17.20
CA ALA A 188 -16.73 -16.92 16.33
C ALA A 188 -15.39 -16.25 16.62
N LEU A 189 -15.37 -14.91 16.80
CA LEU A 189 -14.18 -14.17 17.22
C LEU A 189 -13.65 -14.67 18.57
N SER A 190 -14.51 -14.83 19.56
CA SER A 190 -14.13 -15.29 20.91
C SER A 190 -13.51 -16.70 20.88
N ARG A 191 -13.94 -17.58 19.96
CA ARG A 191 -13.30 -18.90 19.79
C ARG A 191 -11.95 -18.84 19.09
N THR A 192 -11.72 -17.82 18.27
CA THR A 192 -10.48 -17.65 17.50
C THR A 192 -9.41 -16.91 18.32
N PHE A 193 -9.83 -15.98 19.15
CA PHE A 193 -8.96 -15.10 19.93
C PHE A 193 -9.30 -15.21 21.42
N SER A 194 -8.35 -15.69 22.22
CA SER A 194 -8.52 -15.90 23.66
C SER A 194 -8.72 -14.62 24.49
N ALA A 195 -8.56 -13.45 23.87
CA ALA A 195 -8.71 -12.14 24.50
C ALA A 195 -10.08 -11.47 24.28
N VAL A 196 -11.04 -12.19 23.70
CA VAL A 196 -12.41 -11.70 23.44
C VAL A 196 -13.41 -12.44 24.30
#